data_b5de9905359757db3a0614577ddcd791
#
_entry.id   b5de9905359757db3a0614577ddcd791
#
_cell.length_a   1.000
_cell.length_b   1.000
_cell.length_c   1.000
_cell.angle_alpha   90.00
_cell.angle_beta   90.00
_cell.angle_gamma   90.00
#
_symmetry.space_group_name_H-M   'P 1'
#
loop_
_entity.id
_entity.type
_entity.pdbx_description
1 polymer ?
#
loop_
_entity_poly.entity_id
_entity_poly.type
_entity_poly.pdbx_seq_one_letter_code
_entity_poly.pdbx_strand_id
1 'polypeptide(L)'
;DFCLSRGLGDVYKRQDYDLGDEIIAGLSLTGPETRAARDGHVQLKGSFVSLKDNELWLNNASFSLKMNEKGSTNARTVDTSPKKLLAHRKQIDAFTEKKQQGMTIVPTKLLTTGRHIKLIIALGKGKKRYDKRETLKRRDQEREARRSMAQR
;
A
#
# COMPACT_ATOMS: atom_id res chain seq x y z
N ASP A 1 -2.39 19.01 -2.28
CA ASP A 1 -1.36 17.98 -2.00
C ASP A 1 -1.67 17.16 -0.75
N PHE A 2 -2.80 16.44 -0.76
CA PHE A 2 -3.12 15.52 0.32
C PHE A 2 -2.84 14.08 -0.12
N CYS A 3 -1.63 13.64 0.07
CA CYS A 3 -1.25 12.22 0.12
C CYS A 3 -1.66 11.68 1.49
N LEU A 4 -2.90 11.20 1.64
CA LEU A 4 -3.51 10.81 2.92
C LEU A 4 -3.07 9.43 3.44
N SER A 5 -2.08 8.81 2.87
CA SER A 5 -1.37 7.71 3.54
C SER A 5 0.09 8.07 3.69
N ARG A 6 0.38 9.17 4.40
CA ARG A 6 1.75 9.50 4.75
C ARG A 6 2.41 8.36 5.51
N GLY A 7 3.14 7.55 4.78
CA GLY A 7 4.39 7.06 5.27
C GLY A 7 4.41 5.77 6.07
N LEU A 8 3.36 5.33 6.74
CA LEU A 8 3.49 4.11 7.55
C LEU A 8 3.52 2.84 6.71
N GLY A 9 2.64 2.72 5.71
CA GLY A 9 2.61 1.56 4.82
C GLY A 9 3.85 1.47 3.91
N ASP A 10 4.27 2.60 3.36
CA ASP A 10 5.41 2.70 2.44
C ASP A 10 6.74 2.41 3.15
N VAL A 11 6.92 2.95 4.37
CA VAL A 11 8.13 2.72 5.18
C VAL A 11 8.29 1.25 5.55
N TYR A 12 7.22 0.59 6.01
CA TYR A 12 7.28 -0.83 6.37
C TYR A 12 7.55 -1.72 5.14
N LYS A 13 6.94 -1.42 4.00
CA LYS A 13 7.13 -2.22 2.80
C LYS A 13 8.52 -2.08 2.19
N ARG A 14 9.11 -0.89 2.27
CA ARG A 14 10.53 -0.68 1.87
C ARG A 14 11.52 -1.35 2.83
N GLN A 15 11.14 -1.59 4.07
CA GLN A 15 11.97 -2.37 5.01
C GLN A 15 11.95 -3.87 4.67
N ASP A 16 10.80 -4.39 4.26
CA ASP A 16 10.60 -5.81 4.01
C ASP A 16 10.90 -6.24 2.58
N TYR A 17 10.76 -5.32 1.63
CA TYR A 17 10.92 -5.57 0.20
C TYR A 17 11.90 -4.57 -0.43
N ASP A 18 12.66 -5.07 -1.38
CA ASP A 18 13.38 -4.22 -2.33
C ASP A 18 12.42 -3.90 -3.46
N LEU A 19 11.96 -2.65 -3.52
CA LEU A 19 10.93 -2.22 -4.45
C LEU A 19 11.56 -1.82 -5.78
N GLY A 20 11.06 -2.43 -6.85
CA GLY A 20 11.42 -2.14 -8.23
C GLY A 20 10.39 -1.26 -8.93
N ASP A 21 9.93 -1.72 -10.10
CA ASP A 21 9.00 -0.97 -10.94
C ASP A 21 7.68 -0.69 -10.24
N GLU A 22 7.20 0.55 -10.36
CA GLU A 22 5.94 1.00 -9.81
C GLU A 22 4.94 1.30 -10.95
N ILE A 23 3.69 0.94 -10.74
CA ILE A 23 2.58 1.35 -11.60
C ILE A 23 1.44 1.93 -10.79
N ILE A 24 0.66 2.79 -11.43
CA ILE A 24 -0.56 3.36 -10.87
C ILE A 24 -1.76 2.59 -11.43
N ALA A 25 -2.51 1.96 -10.54
CA ALA A 25 -3.73 1.25 -10.87
C ALA A 25 -4.95 1.95 -10.27
N GLY A 26 -6.07 1.93 -10.97
CA GLY A 26 -7.36 2.34 -10.41
C GLY A 26 -7.82 1.33 -9.37
N LEU A 27 -8.59 1.78 -8.39
CA LEU A 27 -9.17 0.92 -7.36
C LEU A 27 -10.70 0.95 -7.46
N SER A 28 -11.30 -0.23 -7.65
CA SER A 28 -12.75 -0.37 -7.68
C SER A 28 -13.27 -0.49 -6.26
N LEU A 29 -13.97 0.54 -5.80
CA LEU A 29 -14.50 0.66 -4.45
C LEU A 29 -16.00 0.95 -4.45
N THR A 30 -16.68 0.52 -3.41
CA THR A 30 -18.05 0.93 -3.11
C THR A 30 -18.10 2.36 -2.56
N GLY A 31 -19.30 2.95 -2.47
CA GLY A 31 -19.46 4.32 -1.94
C GLY A 31 -18.89 4.50 -0.53
N PRO A 32 -19.24 3.64 0.45
CA PRO A 32 -18.68 3.69 1.80
C PRO A 32 -17.16 3.54 1.86
N GLU A 33 -16.60 2.63 1.06
CA GLU A 33 -15.15 2.40 0.96
C GLU A 33 -14.41 3.61 0.37
N THR A 34 -15.00 4.23 -0.65
CA THR A 34 -14.47 5.45 -1.27
C THR A 34 -14.43 6.59 -0.25
N ARG A 35 -15.47 6.72 0.57
CA ARG A 35 -15.51 7.71 1.65
C ARG A 35 -14.44 7.42 2.71
N ALA A 36 -14.33 6.17 3.14
CA ALA A 36 -13.28 5.76 4.09
C ALA A 36 -11.86 6.04 3.56
N ALA A 37 -11.63 5.81 2.27
CA ALA A 37 -10.36 6.10 1.62
C ALA A 37 -10.05 7.60 1.60
N ARG A 38 -11.04 8.44 1.29
CA ARG A 38 -10.88 9.92 1.29
C ARG A 38 -10.67 10.48 2.68
N ASP A 39 -11.30 9.91 3.68
CA ASP A 39 -11.16 10.29 5.09
C ASP A 39 -9.84 9.75 5.72
N GLY A 40 -9.05 8.99 4.98
CA GLY A 40 -7.78 8.44 5.46
C GLY A 40 -7.92 7.20 6.37
N HIS A 41 -9.10 6.57 6.38
CA HIS A 41 -9.40 5.40 7.20
C HIS A 41 -9.11 4.06 6.49
N VAL A 42 -7.98 3.99 5.80
CA VAL A 42 -7.50 2.79 5.10
C VAL A 42 -6.10 2.44 5.57
N GLN A 43 -5.90 1.18 5.89
CA GLN A 43 -4.59 0.65 6.26
C GLN A 43 -4.12 -0.37 5.23
N LEU A 44 -2.93 -0.14 4.69
CA LEU A 44 -2.27 -1.03 3.74
C LEU A 44 -1.24 -1.95 4.41
N LYS A 45 -1.11 -1.91 5.74
CA LYS A 45 -0.20 -2.78 6.47
C LYS A 45 -0.63 -4.23 6.32
N GLY A 46 0.30 -5.09 5.90
CA GLY A 46 0.02 -6.51 5.67
C GLY A 46 -0.78 -6.80 4.40
N SER A 47 -1.17 -5.78 3.62
CA SER A 47 -1.85 -5.99 2.34
C SER A 47 -0.88 -6.41 1.25
N PHE A 48 -1.39 -7.18 0.29
CA PHE A 48 -0.65 -7.65 -0.87
C PHE A 48 -1.56 -7.68 -2.09
N VAL A 49 -0.96 -7.70 -3.27
CA VAL A 49 -1.70 -7.82 -4.53
C VAL A 49 -1.52 -9.22 -5.09
N SER A 50 -2.63 -9.88 -5.36
CA SER A 50 -2.66 -11.17 -6.06
C SER A 50 -3.10 -10.98 -7.51
N LEU A 51 -2.60 -11.87 -8.36
CA LEU A 51 -3.06 -12.02 -9.73
C LEU A 51 -4.00 -13.23 -9.78
N LYS A 52 -5.24 -13.01 -10.19
CA LYS A 52 -6.23 -14.05 -10.39
C LYS A 52 -6.99 -13.76 -11.68
N ASP A 53 -7.13 -14.75 -12.55
CA ASP A 53 -7.84 -14.66 -13.84
C ASP A 53 -7.36 -13.48 -14.73
N ASN A 54 -6.05 -13.25 -14.74
CA ASN A 54 -5.43 -12.10 -15.42
C ASN A 54 -5.91 -10.72 -14.91
N GLU A 55 -6.38 -10.66 -13.69
CA GLU A 55 -6.78 -9.45 -13.00
C GLU A 55 -5.98 -9.27 -11.70
N LEU A 56 -5.76 -8.01 -11.33
CA LEU A 56 -5.06 -7.68 -10.09
C LEU A 56 -6.09 -7.45 -8.97
N TRP A 57 -5.86 -8.08 -7.83
CA TRP A 57 -6.70 -8.00 -6.65
C TRP A 57 -5.89 -7.56 -5.43
N LEU A 58 -6.35 -6.49 -4.78
CA LEU A 58 -5.81 -6.05 -3.50
C LEU A 58 -6.45 -6.87 -2.37
N ASN A 59 -5.64 -7.59 -1.62
CA ASN A 59 -6.09 -8.42 -0.52
C ASN A 59 -5.59 -7.87 0.82
N ASN A 60 -6.36 -8.13 1.86
CA ASN A 60 -6.00 -7.81 3.24
C ASN A 60 -5.71 -6.31 3.50
N ALA A 61 -6.35 -5.42 2.73
CA ALA A 61 -6.36 -4.00 3.04
C ALA A 61 -7.57 -3.70 3.93
N SER A 62 -7.36 -2.99 5.02
CA SER A 62 -8.42 -2.69 5.99
C SER A 62 -9.05 -1.35 5.69
N PHE A 63 -10.37 -1.34 5.47
CA PHE A 63 -11.21 -0.16 5.28
C PHE A 63 -12.12 0.01 6.48
N SER A 64 -11.98 1.11 7.23
CA SER A 64 -12.86 1.42 8.36
C SER A 64 -14.09 2.17 7.87
N LEU A 65 -15.19 1.47 7.73
CA LEU A 65 -16.46 1.98 7.24
C LEU A 65 -17.29 2.58 8.38
N LYS A 66 -17.91 3.74 8.17
CA LYS A 66 -18.92 4.26 9.09
C LYS A 66 -20.23 3.50 8.88
N MET A 67 -20.79 2.98 9.95
CA MET A 67 -22.14 2.44 9.94
C MET A 67 -23.17 3.55 10.10
N ASN A 68 -24.13 3.61 9.17
CA ASN A 68 -25.25 4.56 9.22
C ASN A 68 -26.44 3.97 10.00
N GLU A 69 -26.20 3.27 11.09
CA GLU A 69 -27.29 2.81 11.95
C GLU A 69 -27.81 3.95 12.80
N LYS A 70 -29.13 4.15 12.77
CA LYS A 70 -29.84 5.12 13.61
C LYS A 70 -29.56 4.81 15.08
N GLY A 71 -28.77 5.67 15.72
CA GLY A 71 -28.47 5.58 17.16
C GLY A 71 -27.01 5.32 17.54
N SER A 72 -26.14 4.95 16.61
CA SER A 72 -24.71 4.76 16.89
C SER A 72 -23.86 5.82 16.19
N THR A 73 -23.42 6.79 16.96
CA THR A 73 -22.72 7.99 16.44
C THR A 73 -21.29 7.71 15.96
N ASN A 74 -20.66 6.58 16.33
CA ASN A 74 -19.24 6.32 16.02
C ASN A 74 -18.87 4.86 15.73
N ALA A 75 -19.85 3.97 15.51
CA ALA A 75 -19.53 2.59 15.17
C ALA A 75 -18.90 2.50 13.77
N ARG A 76 -17.76 1.87 13.69
CA ARG A 76 -17.04 1.59 12.44
C ARG A 76 -16.86 0.09 12.28
N THR A 77 -17.12 -0.39 11.08
CA THR A 77 -16.85 -1.79 10.70
C THR A 77 -15.60 -1.82 9.84
N VAL A 78 -14.72 -2.77 10.10
CA VAL A 78 -13.52 -2.99 9.30
C VAL A 78 -13.83 -4.01 8.21
N ASP A 79 -13.68 -3.58 6.96
CA ASP A 79 -13.80 -4.46 5.80
C ASP A 79 -12.40 -4.77 5.23
N THR A 80 -12.12 -6.05 5.07
CA THR A 80 -10.85 -6.58 4.52
C THR A 80 -11.07 -7.38 3.24
N SER A 81 -12.26 -7.30 2.64
CA SER A 81 -12.58 -8.03 1.40
C SER A 81 -11.66 -7.65 0.25
N PRO A 82 -11.40 -8.57 -0.68
CA PRO A 82 -10.58 -8.30 -1.85
C PRO A 82 -11.17 -7.19 -2.71
N LYS A 83 -10.32 -6.28 -3.19
CA LYS A 83 -10.71 -5.17 -4.07
C LYS A 83 -10.04 -5.32 -5.43
N LYS A 84 -10.82 -5.16 -6.49
CA LYS A 84 -10.31 -5.23 -7.85
C LYS A 84 -9.49 -4.00 -8.20
N LEU A 85 -8.33 -4.21 -8.81
CA LEU A 85 -7.47 -3.17 -9.35
C LEU A 85 -7.66 -3.06 -10.85
N LEU A 86 -7.74 -1.83 -11.34
CA LEU A 86 -7.89 -1.50 -12.75
C LEU A 86 -6.55 -1.01 -13.30
N ALA A 87 -5.94 -1.78 -14.17
CA ALA A 87 -4.69 -1.46 -14.84
C ALA A 87 -4.77 -1.82 -16.32
N HIS A 88 -3.89 -1.24 -17.13
CA HIS A 88 -3.81 -1.58 -18.53
C HIS A 88 -3.31 -3.01 -18.73
N ARG A 89 -3.82 -3.69 -19.75
CA ARG A 89 -3.46 -5.08 -20.03
C ARG A 89 -1.96 -5.29 -20.14
N LYS A 90 -1.26 -4.41 -20.85
CA LYS A 90 0.20 -4.45 -20.98
C LYS A 90 0.93 -4.38 -19.63
N GLN A 91 0.41 -3.62 -18.69
CA GLN A 91 0.97 -3.52 -17.34
C GLN A 91 0.74 -4.80 -16.54
N ILE A 92 -0.44 -5.39 -16.66
CA ILE A 92 -0.78 -6.67 -16.01
C ILE A 92 0.12 -7.79 -16.53
N ASP A 93 0.31 -7.89 -17.83
CA ASP A 93 1.14 -8.90 -18.48
C ASP A 93 2.60 -8.78 -18.04
N ALA A 94 3.16 -7.56 -18.03
CA ALA A 94 4.52 -7.29 -17.56
C ALA A 94 4.71 -7.65 -16.06
N PHE A 95 3.71 -7.40 -15.23
CA PHE A 95 3.74 -7.76 -13.81
C PHE A 95 3.59 -9.28 -13.61
N THR A 96 2.85 -9.94 -14.48
CA THR A 96 2.69 -11.40 -14.46
C THR A 96 4.01 -12.11 -14.74
N GLU A 97 4.74 -11.68 -15.77
CA GLU A 97 6.05 -12.23 -16.12
C GLU A 97 7.06 -12.07 -14.97
N LYS A 98 7.13 -10.87 -14.39
CA LYS A 98 8.04 -10.58 -13.27
C LYS A 98 7.65 -11.31 -12.00
N LYS A 99 6.37 -11.54 -11.75
CA LYS A 99 5.88 -12.36 -10.64
C LYS A 99 6.33 -13.82 -10.78
N GLN A 100 6.33 -14.38 -11.98
CA GLN A 100 6.85 -15.73 -12.24
C GLN A 100 8.34 -15.86 -11.90
N GLN A 101 9.10 -14.77 -11.94
CA GLN A 101 10.50 -14.70 -11.52
C GLN A 101 10.68 -14.61 -9.99
N GLY A 102 9.63 -14.84 -9.21
CA GLY A 102 9.69 -14.83 -7.74
C GLY A 102 9.56 -13.46 -7.09
N MET A 103 9.08 -12.45 -7.83
CA MET A 103 8.76 -11.14 -7.28
C MET A 103 7.34 -11.12 -6.71
N THR A 104 7.11 -10.31 -5.70
CA THR A 104 5.80 -10.08 -5.08
C THR A 104 5.28 -8.70 -5.45
N ILE A 105 3.99 -8.59 -5.72
CA ILE A 105 3.34 -7.30 -5.98
C ILE A 105 2.85 -6.73 -4.66
N VAL A 106 3.36 -5.57 -4.27
CA VAL A 106 3.01 -4.89 -3.02
C VAL A 106 2.37 -3.53 -3.27
N PRO A 107 1.27 -3.21 -2.59
CA PRO A 107 0.71 -1.86 -2.65
C PRO A 107 1.57 -0.92 -1.79
N THR A 108 1.94 0.23 -2.33
CA THR A 108 2.80 1.21 -1.65
C THR A 108 2.00 2.39 -1.13
N LYS A 109 1.27 3.07 -1.98
CA LYS A 109 0.53 4.29 -1.64
C LYS A 109 -0.87 4.29 -2.22
N LEU A 110 -1.81 4.85 -1.45
CA LEU A 110 -3.16 5.15 -1.91
C LEU A 110 -3.24 6.64 -2.30
N LEU A 111 -3.66 6.91 -3.52
CA LEU A 111 -3.88 8.26 -4.03
C LEU A 111 -5.37 8.56 -4.01
N THR A 112 -5.76 9.54 -3.23
CA THR A 112 -7.15 9.97 -3.08
C THR A 112 -7.43 11.32 -3.73
N THR A 113 -6.42 11.90 -4.35
CA THR A 113 -6.51 13.17 -5.07
C THR A 113 -7.28 12.96 -6.38
N GLY A 114 -8.25 13.81 -6.64
CA GLY A 114 -9.03 13.80 -7.85
C GLY A 114 -10.30 12.95 -7.78
N ARG A 115 -10.90 12.71 -8.96
CA ARG A 115 -12.20 12.04 -9.10
C ARG A 115 -12.15 10.56 -8.73
N HIS A 116 -11.04 9.89 -9.04
CA HIS A 116 -10.88 8.44 -8.87
C HIS A 116 -9.79 8.13 -7.85
N ILE A 117 -10.03 7.13 -7.03
CA ILE A 117 -9.03 6.60 -6.10
C ILE A 117 -8.11 5.67 -6.87
N LYS A 118 -6.81 5.88 -6.70
CA LYS A 118 -5.76 5.10 -7.36
C LYS A 118 -4.83 4.51 -6.31
N LEU A 119 -4.24 3.37 -6.63
CA LEU A 119 -3.26 2.69 -5.81
C LEU A 119 -1.94 2.58 -6.58
N ILE A 120 -0.86 2.98 -5.96
CA ILE A 120 0.48 2.71 -6.48
C ILE A 120 0.87 1.31 -5.99
N ILE A 121 1.18 0.45 -6.92
CA ILE A 121 1.68 -0.89 -6.66
C ILE A 121 3.09 -1.03 -7.21
N ALA A 122 3.93 -1.76 -6.51
CA ALA A 122 5.32 -1.99 -6.88
C ALA A 122 5.64 -3.47 -6.89
N LEU A 123 6.59 -3.85 -7.75
CA LEU A 123 7.21 -5.15 -7.69
C LEU A 123 8.28 -5.14 -6.61
N GLY A 124 8.23 -6.10 -5.70
CA GLY A 124 9.17 -6.22 -4.61
C GLY A 124 9.76 -7.61 -4.51
N LYS A 125 11.06 -7.68 -4.27
CA LYS A 125 11.73 -8.90 -3.86
C LYS A 125 11.86 -8.90 -2.35
N GLY A 126 11.39 -9.94 -1.68
CA GLY A 126 11.50 -10.07 -0.22
C GLY A 126 12.96 -10.03 0.24
N LYS A 127 13.28 -9.17 1.18
CA LYS A 127 14.62 -9.09 1.77
C LYS A 127 14.85 -10.24 2.73
N LYS A 128 16.04 -10.82 2.70
CA LYS A 128 16.45 -11.80 3.71
C LYS A 128 16.58 -11.14 5.08
N ARG A 129 16.45 -11.91 6.16
CA ARG A 129 16.56 -11.40 7.55
C ARG A 129 17.85 -10.61 7.81
N TYR A 130 18.93 -11.00 7.18
CA TYR A 130 20.22 -10.34 7.25
C TYR A 130 20.17 -8.93 6.68
N ASP A 131 19.63 -8.77 5.46
CA ASP A 131 19.53 -7.50 4.75
C ASP A 131 18.64 -6.49 5.51
N LYS A 132 17.60 -6.98 6.19
CA LYS A 132 16.74 -6.16 7.04
C LYS A 132 17.52 -5.55 8.22
N ARG A 133 18.35 -6.32 8.87
CA ARG A 133 19.17 -5.87 10.00
C ARG A 133 20.19 -4.80 9.59
N GLU A 134 20.85 -4.97 8.44
CA GLU A 134 21.77 -3.97 7.91
C GLU A 134 21.08 -2.67 7.55
N THR A 135 19.92 -2.75 6.89
CA THR A 135 19.13 -1.56 6.53
C THR A 135 18.70 -0.77 7.77
N LEU A 136 18.29 -1.45 8.83
CA LEU A 136 17.92 -0.82 10.10
C LEU A 136 19.13 -0.14 10.76
N LYS A 137 20.27 -0.85 10.88
CA LYS A 137 21.50 -0.27 11.43
C LYS A 137 21.96 0.98 10.70
N ARG A 138 21.95 0.96 9.35
CA ARG A 138 22.34 2.12 8.55
C ARG A 138 21.40 3.31 8.79
N ARG A 139 20.10 3.09 8.90
CA ARG A 139 19.13 4.15 9.20
C ARG A 139 19.34 4.78 10.58
N ASP A 140 19.63 3.98 11.57
CA ASP A 140 19.86 4.46 12.92
C ASP A 140 21.15 5.29 12.98
N GLN A 141 22.21 4.84 12.33
CA GLN A 141 23.45 5.61 12.18
C GLN A 141 23.23 6.95 11.46
N GLU A 142 22.45 6.98 10.38
CA GLU A 142 22.11 8.21 9.68
C GLU A 142 21.31 9.18 10.57
N ARG A 143 20.39 8.66 11.39
CA ARG A 143 19.63 9.48 12.33
C ARG A 143 20.51 10.06 13.42
N GLU A 144 21.43 9.29 13.96
CA GLU A 144 22.39 9.74 14.97
C GLU A 144 23.34 10.79 14.39
N ALA A 145 23.85 10.57 13.17
CA ALA A 145 24.68 11.54 12.47
C ALA A 145 23.94 12.87 12.24
N ARG A 146 22.68 12.83 11.83
CA ARG A 146 21.86 14.05 11.66
C ARG A 146 21.62 14.78 12.97
N ARG A 147 21.39 14.04 14.07
CA ARG A 147 21.19 14.64 15.40
C ARG A 147 22.47 15.31 15.89
N SER A 148 23.62 14.67 15.70
CA SER A 148 24.89 15.24 16.09
C SER A 148 25.29 16.48 15.29
N MET A 149 24.90 16.56 14.01
CA MET A 149 25.10 17.76 13.19
C MET A 149 24.13 18.90 13.54
N ALA A 150 22.95 18.59 14.01
CA ALA A 150 21.94 19.61 14.43
C ALA A 150 22.22 20.22 15.81
N GLN A 151 23.11 19.63 16.60
CA GLN A 151 23.52 20.14 17.93
C GLN A 151 24.80 20.99 17.90
N ARG A 152 25.33 21.27 16.72
CA ARG A 152 26.42 22.25 16.52
C ARG A 152 25.85 23.54 15.95
#